data_0c617dbada6fcb1b46125c0d4e445507
#
_entry.id   0c617dbada6fcb1b46125c0d4e445507
#
_cell.length_a   1.000
_cell.length_b   1.000
_cell.length_c   1.000
_cell.angle_alpha   90.00
_cell.angle_beta   90.00
_cell.angle_gamma   90.00
#
_symmetry.space_group_name_H-M   'P 1'
#
loop_
_entity.id
_entity.type
_entity.pdbx_description
1 polymer ?
#
loop_
_entity_poly.entity_id
_entity_poly.type
_entity_poly.pdbx_seq_one_letter_code
_entity_poly.pdbx_strand_id
1 'polypeptide(L)'
;MLLAALAFLAAQAPAAALAPSPEANRLKACLEQAQAEPAKAIPAASRWLAEAKGVARALPQQCLGQAYTSLQEWSAAHGAFLAARDAVAPSDRGARARLGAMAGNASLAAGDATTALAELDNAVADASLTGDRTLAGSIRSDDARALVSLGRNADAAKALDLARAEAPRDAQVWLLSATLARRMGQLEQARQQIANAAVLDRSDPAIGLEAGVIAELAGDEAAARASWQAVIAAAPDAPEGKSAKAYLAQIGGSGG
;
A
#
# COMPACT_ATOMS: atom_id res chain seq x y z
N MET A 1 3.12 -53.97 -39.65
CA MET A 1 2.51 -52.70 -40.02
C MET A 1 2.57 -51.79 -38.79
N LEU A 2 3.60 -50.91 -38.72
CA LEU A 2 3.74 -49.92 -37.66
C LEU A 2 3.13 -48.60 -38.16
N LEU A 3 2.08 -48.13 -37.49
CA LEU A 3 1.51 -46.78 -37.68
C LEU A 3 2.28 -45.80 -36.79
N ALA A 4 3.04 -44.91 -37.40
CA ALA A 4 3.68 -43.80 -36.73
C ALA A 4 2.66 -42.66 -36.57
N ALA A 5 2.33 -42.32 -35.30
CA ALA A 5 1.52 -41.16 -34.97
C ALA A 5 2.40 -39.90 -34.95
N LEU A 6 2.23 -39.02 -35.92
CA LEU A 6 2.82 -37.69 -35.95
C LEU A 6 2.05 -36.78 -34.97
N ALA A 7 2.68 -36.43 -33.84
CA ALA A 7 2.17 -35.41 -32.93
C ALA A 7 2.51 -34.02 -33.49
N PHE A 8 1.49 -33.27 -33.92
CA PHE A 8 1.61 -31.84 -34.23
C PHE A 8 1.76 -31.03 -32.93
N LEU A 9 2.96 -30.54 -32.63
CA LEU A 9 3.16 -29.48 -31.66
C LEU A 9 2.68 -28.17 -32.29
N ALA A 10 1.50 -27.72 -31.93
CA ALA A 10 1.06 -26.34 -32.22
C ALA A 10 1.86 -25.37 -31.33
N ALA A 11 2.78 -24.65 -31.94
CA ALA A 11 3.47 -23.54 -31.27
C ALA A 11 2.44 -22.43 -30.96
N GLN A 12 2.11 -22.26 -29.68
CA GLN A 12 1.30 -21.13 -29.25
C GLN A 12 2.16 -19.85 -29.37
N ALA A 13 1.79 -18.98 -30.30
CA ALA A 13 2.38 -17.66 -30.42
C ALA A 13 2.12 -16.88 -29.09
N PRO A 14 3.12 -16.15 -28.57
CA PRO A 14 2.90 -15.33 -27.40
C PRO A 14 1.80 -14.30 -27.71
N ALA A 15 0.79 -14.23 -26.84
CA ALA A 15 -0.27 -13.24 -26.95
C ALA A 15 0.39 -11.83 -26.92
N ALA A 16 0.29 -11.12 -28.05
CA ALA A 16 0.78 -9.75 -28.13
C ALA A 16 0.05 -8.92 -27.05
N ALA A 17 0.79 -8.33 -26.14
CA ALA A 17 0.23 -7.42 -25.14
C ALA A 17 -0.47 -6.27 -25.90
N LEU A 18 -1.80 -6.15 -25.71
CA LEU A 18 -2.57 -5.06 -26.31
C LEU A 18 -1.99 -3.72 -25.85
N ALA A 19 -1.74 -2.81 -26.78
CA ALA A 19 -1.32 -1.46 -26.46
C ALA A 19 -2.36 -0.80 -25.53
N PRO A 20 -1.93 -0.05 -24.50
CA PRO A 20 -2.86 0.60 -23.59
C PRO A 20 -3.79 1.56 -24.36
N SER A 21 -5.04 1.64 -23.92
CA SER A 21 -6.02 2.52 -24.57
C SER A 21 -5.62 4.00 -24.44
N PRO A 22 -6.08 4.90 -25.32
CA PRO A 22 -5.86 6.33 -25.21
C PRO A 22 -6.24 6.88 -23.83
N GLU A 23 -7.33 6.38 -23.27
CA GLU A 23 -7.81 6.77 -21.93
C GLU A 23 -6.85 6.31 -20.82
N ALA A 24 -6.31 5.09 -20.92
CA ALA A 24 -5.31 4.60 -19.97
C ALA A 24 -4.02 5.43 -20.06
N ASN A 25 -3.59 5.83 -21.25
CA ASN A 25 -2.44 6.72 -21.44
C ASN A 25 -2.70 8.12 -20.86
N ARG A 26 -3.91 8.66 -21.08
CA ARG A 26 -4.33 9.97 -20.51
C ARG A 26 -4.32 9.91 -18.98
N LEU A 27 -4.84 8.82 -18.39
CA LEU A 27 -4.79 8.63 -16.94
C LEU A 27 -3.34 8.57 -16.43
N LYS A 28 -2.48 7.78 -17.06
CA LYS A 28 -1.08 7.66 -16.67
C LYS A 28 -0.39 9.03 -16.66
N ALA A 29 -0.51 9.79 -17.74
CA ALA A 29 0.07 11.13 -17.83
C ALA A 29 -0.49 12.09 -16.76
N CYS A 30 -1.81 11.99 -16.47
CA CYS A 30 -2.45 12.78 -15.42
C CYS A 30 -1.93 12.41 -14.02
N LEU A 31 -1.75 11.13 -13.72
CA LEU A 31 -1.22 10.67 -12.43
C LEU A 31 0.25 11.08 -12.25
N GLU A 32 1.07 11.01 -13.29
CA GLU A 32 2.45 11.51 -13.28
C GLU A 32 2.48 13.02 -12.98
N GLN A 33 1.62 13.79 -13.65
CA GLN A 33 1.49 15.22 -13.38
C GLN A 33 0.96 15.51 -11.98
N ALA A 34 0.01 14.71 -11.47
CA ALA A 34 -0.53 14.84 -10.12
C ALA A 34 0.53 14.64 -9.03
N GLN A 35 1.55 13.84 -9.29
CA GLN A 35 2.70 13.66 -8.40
C GLN A 35 3.71 14.80 -8.50
N ALA A 36 4.07 15.19 -9.72
CA ALA A 36 5.13 16.17 -9.97
C ALA A 36 4.65 17.63 -9.78
N GLU A 37 3.46 17.95 -10.29
CA GLU A 37 2.90 19.31 -10.32
C GLU A 37 1.39 19.28 -10.01
N PRO A 38 0.97 18.90 -8.77
CA PRO A 38 -0.44 18.64 -8.45
C PRO A 38 -1.35 19.85 -8.71
N ALA A 39 -0.87 21.08 -8.47
CA ALA A 39 -1.63 22.30 -8.74
C ALA A 39 -1.96 22.48 -10.23
N LYS A 40 -1.16 21.94 -11.15
CA LYS A 40 -1.45 21.94 -12.59
C LYS A 40 -2.33 20.77 -13.01
N ALA A 41 -2.23 19.64 -12.33
CA ALA A 41 -3.05 18.47 -12.61
C ALA A 41 -4.53 18.70 -12.32
N ILE A 42 -4.87 19.43 -11.27
CA ILE A 42 -6.27 19.70 -10.86
C ILE A 42 -7.08 20.36 -12.00
N PRO A 43 -6.69 21.52 -12.59
CA PRO A 43 -7.46 22.12 -13.66
C PRO A 43 -7.49 21.27 -14.94
N ALA A 44 -6.46 20.48 -15.21
CA ALA A 44 -6.41 19.56 -16.35
C ALA A 44 -7.42 18.40 -16.17
N ALA A 45 -7.41 17.77 -15.00
CA ALA A 45 -8.35 16.69 -14.66
C ALA A 45 -9.80 17.21 -14.56
N SER A 46 -10.02 18.43 -14.06
CA SER A 46 -11.35 19.05 -13.99
C SER A 46 -11.94 19.31 -15.39
N ARG A 47 -11.14 19.78 -16.36
CA ARG A 47 -11.60 19.89 -17.75
C ARG A 47 -11.95 18.53 -18.35
N TRP A 48 -11.09 17.52 -18.11
CA TRP A 48 -11.37 16.15 -18.55
C TRP A 48 -12.67 15.62 -17.94
N LEU A 49 -12.90 15.87 -16.65
CA LEU A 49 -14.12 15.47 -15.96
C LEU A 49 -15.37 16.14 -16.55
N ALA A 50 -15.29 17.40 -16.98
CA ALA A 50 -16.39 18.11 -17.61
C ALA A 50 -16.80 17.50 -18.97
N GLU A 51 -15.84 16.90 -19.69
CA GLU A 51 -16.06 16.20 -20.97
C GLU A 51 -16.57 14.76 -20.76
N ALA A 52 -16.19 14.12 -19.64
CA ALA A 52 -16.46 12.71 -19.36
C ALA A 52 -17.92 12.48 -18.95
N LYS A 53 -18.49 11.34 -19.40
CA LYS A 53 -19.85 10.91 -19.07
C LYS A 53 -19.88 9.46 -18.57
N GLY A 54 -20.83 9.17 -17.68
CA GLY A 54 -21.03 7.81 -17.16
C GLY A 54 -19.75 7.25 -16.53
N VAL A 55 -19.40 6.03 -16.87
CA VAL A 55 -18.21 5.34 -16.33
C VAL A 55 -16.87 6.02 -16.66
N ALA A 56 -16.81 6.79 -17.76
CA ALA A 56 -15.59 7.51 -18.14
C ALA A 56 -15.19 8.60 -17.11
N ARG A 57 -16.10 9.00 -16.22
CA ARG A 57 -15.82 9.94 -15.14
C ARG A 57 -14.87 9.39 -14.07
N ALA A 58 -14.74 8.07 -13.97
CA ALA A 58 -13.88 7.44 -12.99
C ALA A 58 -12.41 7.87 -13.11
N LEU A 59 -11.87 7.92 -14.32
CA LEU A 59 -10.46 8.21 -14.58
C LEU A 59 -10.05 9.65 -14.19
N PRO A 60 -10.76 10.71 -14.62
CA PRO A 60 -10.43 12.06 -14.19
C PRO A 60 -10.66 12.28 -12.69
N GLN A 61 -11.67 11.63 -12.08
CA GLN A 61 -11.86 11.65 -10.62
C GLN A 61 -10.70 10.98 -9.88
N GLN A 62 -10.20 9.84 -10.37
CA GLN A 62 -9.00 9.20 -9.81
C GLN A 62 -7.78 10.12 -9.87
N CYS A 63 -7.58 10.83 -11.00
CA CYS A 63 -6.50 11.80 -11.13
C CYS A 63 -6.65 12.97 -10.15
N LEU A 64 -7.85 13.52 -9.98
CA LEU A 64 -8.14 14.56 -8.99
C LEU A 64 -7.81 14.07 -7.58
N GLY A 65 -8.25 12.86 -7.22
CA GLY A 65 -7.93 12.26 -5.92
C GLY A 65 -6.44 12.18 -5.67
N GLN A 66 -5.65 11.74 -6.67
CA GLN A 66 -4.20 11.70 -6.56
C GLN A 66 -3.58 13.10 -6.41
N ALA A 67 -4.05 14.10 -7.17
CA ALA A 67 -3.54 15.46 -7.07
C ALA A 67 -3.82 16.08 -5.69
N TYR A 68 -5.03 15.88 -5.16
CA TYR A 68 -5.37 16.31 -3.81
C TYR A 68 -4.57 15.56 -2.73
N THR A 69 -4.30 14.27 -2.91
CA THR A 69 -3.41 13.50 -2.03
C THR A 69 -2.00 14.12 -1.99
N SER A 70 -1.44 14.48 -3.14
CA SER A 70 -0.12 15.11 -3.24
C SER A 70 -0.06 16.49 -2.56
N LEU A 71 -1.20 17.19 -2.48
CA LEU A 71 -1.35 18.47 -1.75
C LEU A 71 -1.73 18.28 -0.27
N GLN A 72 -1.93 17.05 0.18
CA GLN A 72 -2.45 16.73 1.51
C GLN A 72 -3.86 17.29 1.78
N GLU A 73 -4.62 17.56 0.72
CA GLU A 73 -6.03 17.97 0.79
C GLU A 73 -6.93 16.75 0.95
N TRP A 74 -6.82 16.08 2.10
CA TRP A 74 -7.34 14.73 2.35
C TRP A 74 -8.84 14.60 2.13
N SER A 75 -9.65 15.57 2.57
CA SER A 75 -11.10 15.54 2.38
C SER A 75 -11.49 15.65 0.89
N ALA A 76 -10.77 16.45 0.11
CA ALA A 76 -10.98 16.55 -1.32
C ALA A 76 -10.53 15.26 -2.04
N ALA A 77 -9.41 14.66 -1.61
CA ALA A 77 -8.92 13.38 -2.12
C ALA A 77 -9.96 12.28 -1.88
N HIS A 78 -10.48 12.15 -0.64
CA HIS A 78 -11.54 11.21 -0.29
C HIS A 78 -12.76 11.36 -1.21
N GLY A 79 -13.31 12.58 -1.34
CA GLY A 79 -14.47 12.83 -2.18
C GLY A 79 -14.22 12.47 -3.65
N ALA A 80 -13.05 12.78 -4.19
CA ALA A 80 -12.69 12.46 -5.56
C ALA A 80 -12.55 10.93 -5.79
N PHE A 81 -11.92 10.20 -4.88
CA PHE A 81 -11.81 8.74 -4.99
C PHE A 81 -13.15 8.04 -4.83
N LEU A 82 -14.04 8.51 -3.92
CA LEU A 82 -15.40 7.98 -3.84
C LEU A 82 -16.18 8.22 -5.13
N ALA A 83 -16.13 9.43 -5.68
CA ALA A 83 -16.78 9.74 -6.95
C ALA A 83 -16.21 8.91 -8.11
N ALA A 84 -14.91 8.60 -8.09
CA ALA A 84 -14.30 7.68 -9.03
C ALA A 84 -14.86 6.25 -8.89
N ARG A 85 -14.93 5.72 -7.66
CA ARG A 85 -15.48 4.40 -7.35
C ARG A 85 -16.93 4.28 -7.79
N ASP A 86 -17.74 5.31 -7.52
CA ASP A 86 -19.17 5.29 -7.84
C ASP A 86 -19.44 5.43 -9.35
N ALA A 87 -18.50 6.00 -10.11
CA ALA A 87 -18.56 6.04 -11.57
C ALA A 87 -18.17 4.71 -12.23
N VAL A 88 -17.39 3.85 -11.57
CA VAL A 88 -17.00 2.53 -12.09
C VAL A 88 -18.22 1.60 -12.17
N ALA A 89 -18.28 0.79 -13.22
CA ALA A 89 -19.34 -0.21 -13.37
C ALA A 89 -19.39 -1.14 -12.14
N PRO A 90 -20.58 -1.48 -11.62
CA PRO A 90 -20.72 -2.36 -10.45
C PRO A 90 -20.07 -3.74 -10.61
N SER A 91 -19.92 -4.21 -11.86
CA SER A 91 -19.26 -5.46 -12.19
C SER A 91 -17.73 -5.40 -12.12
N ASP A 92 -17.12 -4.21 -12.23
CA ASP A 92 -15.65 -4.04 -12.08
C ASP A 92 -15.27 -3.92 -10.61
N ARG A 93 -15.39 -5.06 -9.90
CA ARG A 93 -15.09 -5.16 -8.47
C ARG A 93 -13.64 -4.76 -8.16
N GLY A 94 -12.70 -5.06 -9.06
CA GLY A 94 -11.29 -4.74 -8.84
C GLY A 94 -11.00 -3.24 -8.84
N ALA A 95 -11.58 -2.49 -9.78
CA ALA A 95 -11.45 -1.03 -9.81
C ALA A 95 -12.16 -0.39 -8.60
N ARG A 96 -13.37 -0.87 -8.26
CA ARG A 96 -14.12 -0.40 -7.09
C ARG A 96 -13.34 -0.62 -5.79
N ALA A 97 -12.74 -1.79 -5.61
CA ALA A 97 -11.92 -2.11 -4.44
C ALA A 97 -10.73 -1.16 -4.31
N ARG A 98 -9.97 -0.97 -5.40
CA ARG A 98 -8.80 -0.06 -5.39
C ARG A 98 -9.19 1.39 -5.09
N LEU A 99 -10.23 1.91 -5.73
CA LEU A 99 -10.68 3.29 -5.52
C LEU A 99 -11.30 3.49 -4.14
N GLY A 100 -12.03 2.48 -3.62
CA GLY A 100 -12.52 2.48 -2.24
C GLY A 100 -11.40 2.49 -1.21
N ALA A 101 -10.34 1.70 -1.41
CA ALA A 101 -9.16 1.70 -0.55
C ALA A 101 -8.43 3.07 -0.58
N MET A 102 -8.31 3.71 -1.76
CA MET A 102 -7.75 5.05 -1.87
C MET A 102 -8.60 6.09 -1.09
N ALA A 103 -9.94 5.99 -1.17
CA ALA A 103 -10.83 6.84 -0.40
C ALA A 103 -10.66 6.61 1.12
N GLY A 104 -10.66 5.36 1.56
CA GLY A 104 -10.43 5.00 2.96
C GLY A 104 -9.09 5.49 3.49
N ASN A 105 -8.02 5.33 2.71
CA ASN A 105 -6.70 5.84 3.08
C ASN A 105 -6.64 7.38 3.16
N ALA A 106 -7.38 8.08 2.30
CA ALA A 106 -7.49 9.54 2.39
C ALA A 106 -8.26 9.98 3.66
N SER A 107 -9.34 9.27 4.04
CA SER A 107 -10.04 9.50 5.31
C SER A 107 -9.14 9.23 6.52
N LEU A 108 -8.35 8.16 6.47
CA LEU A 108 -7.40 7.83 7.54
C LEU A 108 -6.34 8.95 7.70
N ALA A 109 -5.82 9.47 6.59
CA ALA A 109 -4.88 10.59 6.58
C ALA A 109 -5.51 11.90 7.07
N ALA A 110 -6.82 12.08 6.87
CA ALA A 110 -7.60 13.19 7.44
C ALA A 110 -7.85 13.04 8.95
N GLY A 111 -7.52 11.89 9.56
CA GLY A 111 -7.80 11.59 10.97
C GLY A 111 -9.19 10.99 11.23
N ASP A 112 -9.99 10.76 10.19
CA ASP A 112 -11.30 10.11 10.31
C ASP A 112 -11.18 8.59 10.13
N ALA A 113 -10.69 7.95 11.18
CA ALA A 113 -10.50 6.50 11.18
C ALA A 113 -11.83 5.72 11.12
N THR A 114 -12.94 6.30 11.54
CA THR A 114 -14.26 5.66 11.49
C THR A 114 -14.75 5.55 10.05
N THR A 115 -14.72 6.66 9.30
CA THR A 115 -15.05 6.65 7.88
C THR A 115 -14.07 5.78 7.09
N ALA A 116 -12.76 5.86 7.40
CA ALA A 116 -11.74 5.03 6.79
C ALA A 116 -12.05 3.53 6.92
N LEU A 117 -12.37 3.07 8.14
CA LEU A 117 -12.71 1.67 8.39
C LEU A 117 -13.92 1.22 7.54
N ALA A 118 -14.99 2.00 7.50
CA ALA A 118 -16.18 1.65 6.71
C ALA A 118 -15.89 1.56 5.20
N GLU A 119 -15.06 2.46 4.66
CA GLU A 119 -14.67 2.44 3.24
C GLU A 119 -13.75 1.27 2.92
N LEU A 120 -12.82 0.94 3.82
CA LEU A 120 -11.88 -0.17 3.67
C LEU A 120 -12.60 -1.53 3.79
N ASP A 121 -13.54 -1.69 4.72
CA ASP A 121 -14.41 -2.87 4.82
C ASP A 121 -15.14 -3.14 3.48
N ASN A 122 -15.74 -2.08 2.89
CA ASN A 122 -16.39 -2.16 1.58
C ASN A 122 -15.39 -2.55 0.46
N ALA A 123 -14.20 -1.98 0.49
CA ALA A 123 -13.15 -2.27 -0.47
C ALA A 123 -12.64 -3.73 -0.35
N VAL A 124 -12.48 -4.24 0.88
CA VAL A 124 -12.16 -5.66 1.14
C VAL A 124 -13.26 -6.57 0.59
N ALA A 125 -14.54 -6.21 0.78
CA ALA A 125 -15.66 -7.00 0.26
C ALA A 125 -15.63 -7.06 -1.27
N ASP A 126 -15.42 -5.93 -1.96
CA ASP A 126 -15.28 -5.88 -3.42
C ASP A 126 -14.04 -6.69 -3.89
N ALA A 127 -12.89 -6.54 -3.22
CA ALA A 127 -11.66 -7.27 -3.55
C ALA A 127 -11.84 -8.79 -3.42
N SER A 128 -12.48 -9.25 -2.36
CA SER A 128 -12.72 -10.67 -2.10
C SER A 128 -13.55 -11.34 -3.20
N LEU A 129 -14.43 -10.59 -3.88
CA LEU A 129 -15.24 -11.08 -4.99
C LEU A 129 -14.47 -11.17 -6.31
N THR A 130 -13.26 -10.61 -6.41
CA THR A 130 -12.44 -10.69 -7.63
C THR A 130 -11.66 -11.99 -7.75
N GLY A 131 -11.42 -12.71 -6.66
CA GLY A 131 -10.45 -13.80 -6.56
C GLY A 131 -8.99 -13.32 -6.49
N ASP A 132 -8.71 -12.02 -6.57
CA ASP A 132 -7.38 -11.42 -6.38
C ASP A 132 -7.07 -11.33 -4.89
N ARG A 133 -6.47 -12.41 -4.37
CA ARG A 133 -6.10 -12.49 -2.95
C ARG A 133 -5.09 -11.43 -2.56
N THR A 134 -4.15 -11.09 -3.44
CA THR A 134 -3.13 -10.08 -3.14
C THR A 134 -3.76 -8.71 -2.94
N LEU A 135 -4.71 -8.34 -3.79
CA LEU A 135 -5.47 -7.09 -3.62
C LEU A 135 -6.25 -7.09 -2.30
N ALA A 136 -6.94 -8.18 -1.97
CA ALA A 136 -7.69 -8.29 -0.72
C ALA A 136 -6.77 -8.17 0.50
N GLY A 137 -5.63 -8.85 0.51
CA GLY A 137 -4.64 -8.79 1.59
C GLY A 137 -4.02 -7.41 1.77
N SER A 138 -3.69 -6.72 0.68
CA SER A 138 -3.18 -5.35 0.73
C SER A 138 -4.21 -4.39 1.36
N ILE A 139 -5.49 -4.46 0.94
CA ILE A 139 -6.55 -3.61 1.49
C ILE A 139 -6.81 -3.95 2.97
N ARG A 140 -6.74 -5.24 3.37
CA ARG A 140 -6.85 -5.62 4.79
C ARG A 140 -5.73 -5.03 5.65
N SER A 141 -4.55 -4.82 5.09
CA SER A 141 -3.48 -4.14 5.82
C SER A 141 -3.78 -2.66 6.07
N ASP A 142 -4.45 -2.01 5.12
CA ASP A 142 -4.96 -0.64 5.30
C ASP A 142 -6.09 -0.60 6.34
N ASP A 143 -7.01 -1.57 6.31
CA ASP A 143 -8.06 -1.74 7.30
C ASP A 143 -7.49 -1.90 8.72
N ALA A 144 -6.43 -2.69 8.87
CA ALA A 144 -5.73 -2.82 10.15
C ALA A 144 -5.15 -1.48 10.65
N ARG A 145 -4.69 -0.60 9.76
CA ARG A 145 -4.23 0.76 10.13
C ARG A 145 -5.36 1.61 10.69
N ALA A 146 -6.56 1.53 10.09
CA ALA A 146 -7.75 2.21 10.61
C ALA A 146 -8.17 1.67 11.97
N LEU A 147 -8.15 0.34 12.15
CA LEU A 147 -8.43 -0.32 13.42
C LEU A 147 -7.44 0.09 14.52
N VAL A 148 -6.14 0.18 14.21
CA VAL A 148 -5.13 0.68 15.16
C VAL A 148 -5.41 2.14 15.55
N SER A 149 -5.81 2.99 14.61
CA SER A 149 -6.14 4.39 14.88
C SER A 149 -7.38 4.53 15.79
N LEU A 150 -8.27 3.53 15.76
CA LEU A 150 -9.43 3.42 16.67
C LEU A 150 -9.11 2.73 18.00
N GLY A 151 -7.85 2.35 18.25
CA GLY A 151 -7.44 1.61 19.46
C GLY A 151 -7.85 0.12 19.45
N ARG A 152 -8.38 -0.39 18.34
CA ARG A 152 -8.88 -1.77 18.20
C ARG A 152 -7.76 -2.74 17.79
N ASN A 153 -6.66 -2.75 18.59
CA ASN A 153 -5.44 -3.50 18.25
C ASN A 153 -5.66 -5.01 18.08
N ALA A 154 -6.56 -5.62 18.84
CA ALA A 154 -6.86 -7.05 18.72
C ALA A 154 -7.55 -7.38 17.38
N ASP A 155 -8.43 -6.50 16.89
CA ASP A 155 -9.07 -6.67 15.59
C ASP A 155 -8.08 -6.38 14.45
N ALA A 156 -7.22 -5.39 14.61
CA ALA A 156 -6.13 -5.11 13.67
C ALA A 156 -5.18 -6.31 13.51
N ALA A 157 -4.86 -7.01 14.62
CA ALA A 157 -4.03 -8.22 14.56
C ALA A 157 -4.70 -9.32 13.72
N LYS A 158 -6.02 -9.55 13.89
CA LYS A 158 -6.77 -10.51 13.07
C LYS A 158 -6.80 -10.12 11.59
N ALA A 159 -7.00 -8.82 11.29
CA ALA A 159 -6.99 -8.32 9.92
C ALA A 159 -5.61 -8.56 9.26
N LEU A 160 -4.51 -8.31 9.99
CA LEU A 160 -3.16 -8.57 9.52
C LEU A 160 -2.84 -10.07 9.38
N ASP A 161 -3.40 -10.96 10.22
CA ASP A 161 -3.28 -12.41 10.05
C ASP A 161 -3.86 -12.85 8.69
N LEU A 162 -5.05 -12.35 8.36
CA LEU A 162 -5.68 -12.59 7.06
C LEU A 162 -4.87 -11.95 5.92
N ALA A 163 -4.40 -10.72 6.09
CA ALA A 163 -3.58 -10.03 5.10
C ALA A 163 -2.32 -10.83 4.74
N ARG A 164 -1.59 -11.37 5.73
CA ARG A 164 -0.41 -12.22 5.49
C ARG A 164 -0.74 -13.52 4.76
N ALA A 165 -1.90 -14.12 5.06
CA ALA A 165 -2.35 -15.33 4.36
C ALA A 165 -2.74 -15.05 2.90
N GLU A 166 -3.28 -13.87 2.61
CA GLU A 166 -3.75 -13.46 1.29
C GLU A 166 -2.63 -12.85 0.44
N ALA A 167 -1.75 -12.05 1.03
CA ALA A 167 -0.63 -11.37 0.37
C ALA A 167 0.73 -11.74 1.02
N PRO A 168 1.15 -13.01 1.02
CA PRO A 168 2.35 -13.47 1.74
C PRO A 168 3.66 -12.90 1.20
N ARG A 169 3.65 -12.31 0.00
CA ARG A 169 4.82 -11.67 -0.63
C ARG A 169 4.82 -10.15 -0.53
N ASP A 170 3.86 -9.57 0.16
CA ASP A 170 3.80 -8.12 0.38
C ASP A 170 4.61 -7.76 1.64
N ALA A 171 5.77 -7.14 1.45
CA ALA A 171 6.67 -6.75 2.54
C ALA A 171 6.01 -5.77 3.51
N GLN A 172 5.11 -4.90 3.02
CA GLN A 172 4.42 -3.90 3.85
C GLN A 172 3.42 -4.56 4.82
N VAL A 173 2.75 -5.63 4.39
CA VAL A 173 1.87 -6.42 5.28
C VAL A 173 2.66 -7.01 6.44
N TRP A 174 3.87 -7.54 6.18
CA TRP A 174 4.74 -8.07 7.23
C TRP A 174 5.30 -6.96 8.13
N LEU A 175 5.67 -5.81 7.58
CA LEU A 175 6.14 -4.64 8.35
C LEU A 175 5.05 -4.15 9.32
N LEU A 176 3.81 -3.95 8.81
CA LEU A 176 2.70 -3.51 9.66
C LEU A 176 2.38 -4.53 10.76
N SER A 177 2.46 -5.83 10.44
CA SER A 177 2.28 -6.89 11.42
C SER A 177 3.33 -6.83 12.52
N ALA A 178 4.61 -6.67 12.15
CA ALA A 178 5.72 -6.56 13.11
C ALA A 178 5.57 -5.33 14.01
N THR A 179 5.21 -4.18 13.42
CA THR A 179 4.99 -2.94 14.16
C THR A 179 3.85 -3.08 15.17
N LEU A 180 2.74 -3.72 14.78
CA LEU A 180 1.63 -3.95 15.71
C LEU A 180 2.03 -4.95 16.81
N ALA A 181 2.67 -6.06 16.48
CA ALA A 181 3.14 -7.05 17.46
C ALA A 181 4.10 -6.41 18.49
N ARG A 182 5.05 -5.56 18.03
CA ARG A 182 5.93 -4.79 18.93
C ARG A 182 5.13 -3.86 19.85
N ARG A 183 4.17 -3.10 19.32
CA ARG A 183 3.30 -2.22 20.14
C ARG A 183 2.47 -2.96 21.17
N MET A 184 2.13 -4.22 20.90
CA MET A 184 1.42 -5.10 21.81
C MET A 184 2.36 -5.85 22.79
N GLY A 185 3.67 -5.59 22.77
CA GLY A 185 4.67 -6.25 23.61
C GLY A 185 5.02 -7.68 23.19
N GLN A 186 4.59 -8.11 22.02
CA GLN A 186 4.80 -9.46 21.48
C GLN A 186 6.12 -9.51 20.69
N LEU A 187 7.24 -9.26 21.37
CA LEU A 187 8.55 -9.04 20.73
C LEU A 187 9.03 -10.20 19.90
N GLU A 188 8.81 -11.46 20.34
CA GLU A 188 9.22 -12.62 19.57
C GLU A 188 8.46 -12.72 18.24
N GLN A 189 7.16 -12.47 18.26
CA GLN A 189 6.34 -12.41 17.04
C GLN A 189 6.78 -11.25 16.13
N ALA A 190 7.08 -10.09 16.70
CA ALA A 190 7.57 -8.94 15.94
C ALA A 190 8.89 -9.26 15.23
N ARG A 191 9.84 -9.97 15.90
CA ARG A 191 11.12 -10.41 15.31
C ARG A 191 10.89 -11.31 14.10
N GLN A 192 10.02 -12.31 14.22
CA GLN A 192 9.73 -13.23 13.13
C GLN A 192 9.10 -12.50 11.93
N GLN A 193 8.17 -11.59 12.20
CA GLN A 193 7.47 -10.84 11.16
C GLN A 193 8.38 -9.84 10.45
N ILE A 194 9.22 -9.10 11.18
CA ILE A 194 10.14 -8.15 10.55
C ILE A 194 11.22 -8.86 9.74
N ALA A 195 11.65 -10.06 10.15
CA ALA A 195 12.56 -10.87 9.37
C ALA A 195 11.95 -11.29 8.03
N ASN A 196 10.65 -11.64 7.99
CA ASN A 196 9.95 -11.93 6.74
C ASN A 196 9.86 -10.67 5.84
N ALA A 197 9.54 -9.51 6.40
CA ALA A 197 9.56 -8.25 5.65
C ALA A 197 10.94 -7.99 5.02
N ALA A 198 12.01 -8.13 5.78
CA ALA A 198 13.39 -7.92 5.32
C ALA A 198 13.85 -8.93 4.26
N VAL A 199 13.32 -10.15 4.24
CA VAL A 199 13.57 -11.12 3.16
C VAL A 199 12.91 -10.69 1.86
N LEU A 200 11.72 -10.08 1.95
CA LEU A 200 10.93 -9.66 0.80
C LEU A 200 11.43 -8.34 0.21
N ASP A 201 11.77 -7.38 1.06
CA ASP A 201 12.36 -6.10 0.63
C ASP A 201 13.42 -5.63 1.62
N ARG A 202 14.71 -5.85 1.25
CA ARG A 202 15.87 -5.40 2.02
C ARG A 202 16.19 -3.91 1.83
N SER A 203 15.65 -3.32 0.80
CA SER A 203 15.96 -1.93 0.42
C SER A 203 15.03 -0.92 1.07
N ASP A 204 13.90 -1.35 1.62
CA ASP A 204 12.95 -0.48 2.31
C ASP A 204 13.53 0.03 3.64
N PRO A 205 13.79 1.34 3.76
CA PRO A 205 14.37 1.92 4.97
C PRO A 205 13.43 1.82 6.19
N ALA A 206 12.11 1.73 5.99
CA ALA A 206 11.16 1.59 7.09
C ALA A 206 11.27 0.19 7.74
N ILE A 207 11.50 -0.85 6.94
CA ILE A 207 11.75 -2.21 7.44
C ILE A 207 13.04 -2.24 8.26
N GLY A 208 14.12 -1.64 7.75
CA GLY A 208 15.38 -1.57 8.46
C GLY A 208 15.28 -0.77 9.77
N LEU A 209 14.54 0.35 9.76
CA LEU A 209 14.32 1.16 10.96
C LEU A 209 13.56 0.37 12.03
N GLU A 210 12.45 -0.29 11.66
CA GLU A 210 11.62 -1.08 12.57
C GLU A 210 12.39 -2.30 13.10
N ALA A 211 13.22 -2.95 12.26
CA ALA A 211 14.07 -4.07 12.67
C ALA A 211 15.05 -3.66 13.79
N GLY A 212 15.65 -2.49 13.65
CA GLY A 212 16.51 -1.93 14.70
C GLY A 212 15.76 -1.65 15.99
N VAL A 213 14.55 -1.08 15.92
CA VAL A 213 13.72 -0.82 17.12
C VAL A 213 13.32 -2.13 17.82
N ILE A 214 12.95 -3.16 17.06
CA ILE A 214 12.60 -4.47 17.63
C ILE A 214 13.82 -5.13 18.27
N ALA A 215 15.00 -5.05 17.64
CA ALA A 215 16.25 -5.59 18.18
C ALA A 215 16.64 -4.90 19.49
N GLU A 216 16.57 -3.57 19.55
CA GLU A 216 16.85 -2.80 20.76
C GLU A 216 15.93 -3.18 21.93
N LEU A 217 14.62 -3.26 21.67
CA LEU A 217 13.65 -3.69 22.68
C LEU A 217 13.83 -5.14 23.12
N ALA A 218 14.44 -5.97 22.30
CA ALA A 218 14.82 -7.35 22.62
C ALA A 218 16.16 -7.46 23.34
N GLY A 219 16.88 -6.34 23.57
CA GLY A 219 18.19 -6.29 24.21
C GLY A 219 19.36 -6.66 23.28
N ASP A 220 19.14 -6.73 21.97
CA ASP A 220 20.19 -6.98 20.98
C ASP A 220 20.69 -5.65 20.38
N GLU A 221 21.45 -4.92 21.18
CA GLU A 221 22.03 -3.64 20.80
C GLU A 221 22.91 -3.74 19.53
N ALA A 222 23.62 -4.86 19.35
CA ALA A 222 24.50 -5.04 18.20
C ALA A 222 23.68 -5.12 16.91
N ALA A 223 22.59 -5.88 16.90
CA ALA A 223 21.68 -5.98 15.76
C ALA A 223 20.95 -4.64 15.50
N ALA A 224 20.56 -3.92 16.56
CA ALA A 224 19.94 -2.61 16.45
C ALA A 224 20.88 -1.62 15.74
N ARG A 225 22.13 -1.51 16.22
CA ARG A 225 23.15 -0.66 15.60
C ARG A 225 23.39 -1.01 14.12
N ALA A 226 23.55 -2.28 13.82
CA ALA A 226 23.78 -2.73 12.45
C ALA A 226 22.61 -2.36 11.52
N SER A 227 21.36 -2.56 11.96
CA SER A 227 20.17 -2.22 11.20
C SER A 227 20.06 -0.72 10.93
N TRP A 228 20.24 0.13 11.94
CA TRP A 228 20.16 1.57 11.78
C TRP A 228 21.30 2.16 10.96
N GLN A 229 22.53 1.61 11.08
CA GLN A 229 23.66 1.99 10.23
C GLN A 229 23.38 1.68 8.75
N ALA A 230 22.78 0.52 8.46
CA ALA A 230 22.39 0.16 7.09
C ALA A 230 21.32 1.13 6.53
N VAL A 231 20.34 1.52 7.34
CA VAL A 231 19.33 2.52 6.95
C VAL A 231 19.97 3.86 6.62
N ILE A 232 20.90 4.34 7.47
CA ILE A 232 21.60 5.62 7.25
C ILE A 232 22.45 5.57 5.97
N ALA A 233 23.11 4.45 5.71
CA ALA A 233 23.94 4.27 4.49
C ALA A 233 23.09 4.28 3.21
N ALA A 234 21.90 3.65 3.25
CA ALA A 234 21.02 3.53 2.10
C ALA A 234 20.18 4.80 1.83
N ALA A 235 19.71 5.47 2.90
CA ALA A 235 18.75 6.58 2.80
C ALA A 235 19.05 7.69 3.83
N PRO A 236 20.22 8.37 3.76
CA PRO A 236 20.68 9.29 4.82
C PRO A 236 19.78 10.51 5.04
N ASP A 237 19.06 10.95 4.01
CA ASP A 237 18.21 12.14 4.02
C ASP A 237 16.72 11.83 4.18
N ALA A 238 16.34 10.57 4.06
CA ALA A 238 14.97 10.10 4.29
C ALA A 238 14.59 10.26 5.78
N PRO A 239 13.28 10.34 6.09
CA PRO A 239 12.79 10.38 7.48
C PRO A 239 13.34 9.23 8.33
N GLU A 240 13.42 8.02 7.76
CA GLU A 240 13.94 6.81 8.41
C GLU A 240 15.43 6.94 8.73
N GLY A 241 16.23 7.48 7.81
CA GLY A 241 17.66 7.73 8.02
C GLY A 241 17.92 8.76 9.13
N LYS A 242 17.10 9.81 9.20
CA LYS A 242 17.14 10.81 10.29
C LYS A 242 16.75 10.17 11.63
N SER A 243 15.71 9.35 11.66
CA SER A 243 15.28 8.62 12.84
C SER A 243 16.35 7.63 13.32
N ALA A 244 16.96 6.89 12.40
CA ALA A 244 18.05 5.95 12.70
C ALA A 244 19.28 6.65 13.32
N LYS A 245 19.66 7.84 12.82
CA LYS A 245 20.72 8.67 13.43
C LYS A 245 20.37 9.05 14.87
N ALA A 246 19.12 9.44 15.12
CA ALA A 246 18.67 9.79 16.46
C ALA A 246 18.70 8.59 17.42
N TYR A 247 18.27 7.42 17.00
CA TYR A 247 18.33 6.20 17.83
C TYR A 247 19.77 5.76 18.14
N LEU A 248 20.68 5.81 17.15
CA LEU A 248 22.10 5.51 17.40
C LEU A 248 22.74 6.45 18.42
N ALA A 249 22.38 7.74 18.40
CA ALA A 249 22.88 8.70 19.36
C ALA A 249 22.39 8.41 20.79
N GLN A 250 21.16 7.92 20.96
CA GLN A 250 20.59 7.57 22.26
C GLN A 250 21.31 6.37 22.89
N ILE A 251 21.56 5.28 22.16
CA ILE A 251 22.27 4.11 22.70
C ILE A 251 23.78 4.34 22.86
N GLY A 252 24.38 5.29 22.11
CA GLY A 252 25.77 5.71 22.29
C GLY A 252 26.02 6.56 23.52
N GLY A 253 25.00 7.24 24.05
CA GLY A 253 25.08 8.09 25.24
C GLY A 253 24.81 7.40 26.58
N SER A 254 24.29 6.18 26.57
CA SER A 254 23.94 5.41 27.77
C SER A 254 25.08 4.52 28.30
N GLY A 255 26.26 4.54 27.69
CA GLY A 255 27.44 3.75 28.05
C GLY A 255 28.60 4.54 28.66
N GLY A 256 28.32 5.74 29.26
CA GLY A 256 29.30 6.61 29.93
C GLY A 256 29.10 6.66 31.44
#